data_5722287ea114bd566d0e35304940ace6
#
_entry.id   5722287ea114bd566d0e35304940ace6
#
_cell.length_a   1.000
_cell.length_b   1.000
_cell.length_c   1.000
_cell.angle_alpha   90.00
_cell.angle_beta   90.00
_cell.angle_gamma   90.00
#
_symmetry.space_group_name_H-M   'P 1'
#
loop_
_entity.id
_entity.type
_entity.pdbx_description
1 polymer ?
#
loop_
_entity_poly.entity_id
_entity_poly.type
_entity_poly.pdbx_seq_one_letter_code
_entity_poly.pdbx_strand_id
1 'polypeptide(L)'
;MASLIVISWRDIPAQVIAKRGRETVKVQLSARFQEAVDRAAMRAGKGSSDAYLADWQRTPRACGEDLQAEASAEAARLEARYTDEDLERVIRAKGVDERIARAAEPDASGSEVP
;
A
#
# COMPACT_ATOMS: atom_id res chain seq x y z
N MET A 1 -20.23 -0.60 -11.13
CA MET A 1 -19.84 -0.49 -9.73
C MET A 1 -18.46 0.10 -9.61
N ALA A 2 -18.28 0.95 -8.63
CA ALA A 2 -16.98 1.60 -8.45
C ALA A 2 -16.08 0.75 -7.57
N SER A 3 -14.78 0.79 -7.87
CA SER A 3 -13.79 0.10 -7.05
C SER A 3 -12.60 1.00 -6.81
N LEU A 4 -11.94 0.75 -5.69
CA LEU A 4 -10.76 1.48 -5.27
C LEU A 4 -9.61 0.49 -5.16
N ILE A 5 -8.47 0.84 -5.73
CA ILE A 5 -7.33 -0.05 -5.77
C ILE A 5 -6.14 0.68 -5.17
N VAL A 6 -5.51 0.08 -4.16
CA VAL A 6 -4.28 0.61 -3.61
C VAL A 6 -3.13 -0.16 -4.25
N ILE A 7 -2.19 0.58 -4.83
CA ILE A 7 -1.00 0.00 -5.43
C ILE A 7 0.13 0.14 -4.40
N SER A 8 0.71 -0.98 -4.03
CA SER A 8 1.75 -1.01 -3.00
C SER A 8 2.95 -1.83 -3.45
N TRP A 9 4.14 -1.45 -3.00
CA TRP A 9 5.31 -2.30 -3.16
C TRP A 9 5.52 -2.98 -1.81
N ARG A 10 5.28 -4.28 -1.78
CA ARG A 10 5.14 -5.02 -0.53
C ARG A 10 4.07 -4.31 0.29
N ASP A 11 4.40 -3.81 1.47
CA ASP A 11 3.40 -3.15 2.31
C ASP A 11 3.44 -1.62 2.24
N ILE A 12 4.28 -1.06 1.40
CA ILE A 12 4.40 0.39 1.26
C ILE A 12 3.45 0.89 0.17
N PRO A 13 2.44 1.67 0.54
CA PRO A 13 1.52 2.19 -0.48
C PRO A 13 2.19 3.27 -1.32
N ALA A 14 1.81 3.37 -2.58
CA ALA A 14 2.38 4.36 -3.49
C ALA A 14 1.31 5.15 -4.22
N GLN A 15 0.18 4.55 -4.51
CA GLN A 15 -0.81 5.17 -5.37
C GLN A 15 -2.18 4.60 -5.10
N VAL A 16 -3.21 5.42 -5.27
CA VAL A 16 -4.60 4.99 -5.13
C VAL A 16 -5.29 5.23 -6.47
N ILE A 17 -6.03 4.25 -6.94
CA ILE A 17 -6.79 4.35 -8.18
C ILE A 17 -8.25 4.07 -7.86
N ALA A 18 -9.13 4.96 -8.27
CA ALA A 18 -10.58 4.73 -8.17
C ALA A 18 -11.13 4.65 -9.58
N LYS A 19 -11.95 3.65 -9.85
CA LYS A 19 -12.47 3.48 -11.21
C LYS A 19 -13.90 2.98 -11.20
N ARG A 20 -14.62 3.36 -12.23
CA ARG A 20 -15.99 2.92 -12.47
C ARG A 20 -16.16 2.87 -13.99
N GLY A 21 -16.29 1.66 -14.53
CA GLY A 21 -16.34 1.49 -15.99
C GLY A 21 -15.09 2.04 -16.63
N ARG A 22 -15.26 3.07 -17.46
CA ARG A 22 -14.14 3.68 -18.16
C ARG A 22 -13.53 4.87 -17.41
N GLU A 23 -14.21 5.33 -16.35
CA GLU A 23 -13.72 6.45 -15.58
C GLU A 23 -12.64 5.99 -14.62
N THR A 24 -11.57 6.73 -14.56
CA THR A 24 -10.44 6.39 -13.66
C THR A 24 -9.87 7.67 -13.06
N VAL A 25 -9.68 7.66 -11.76
CA VAL A 25 -9.04 8.76 -11.04
C VAL A 25 -7.84 8.16 -10.32
N LYS A 26 -6.66 8.76 -10.47
CA LYS A 26 -5.45 8.31 -9.82
C LYS A 26 -4.93 9.39 -8.90
N VAL A 27 -4.57 9.01 -7.68
CA VAL A 27 -3.97 9.93 -6.72
C VAL A 27 -2.67 9.30 -6.24
N GLN A 28 -1.55 9.95 -6.54
CA GLN A 28 -0.25 9.48 -6.08
C GLN A 28 -0.01 9.98 -4.67
N LEU A 29 0.57 9.12 -3.83
CA LEU A 29 0.96 9.55 -2.50
C LEU A 29 2.19 10.44 -2.60
N SER A 30 2.54 11.10 -1.51
CA SER A 30 3.65 12.05 -1.52
C SER A 30 4.98 11.35 -1.80
N ALA A 31 5.98 12.15 -2.17
CA ALA A 31 7.28 11.63 -2.59
C ALA A 31 7.96 10.75 -1.54
N ARG A 32 7.68 10.99 -0.26
CA ARG A 32 8.30 10.19 0.80
C ARG A 32 7.93 8.71 0.70
N PHE A 33 6.76 8.39 0.13
CA PHE A 33 6.35 6.99 -0.08
C PHE A 33 7.16 6.35 -1.22
N GLN A 34 7.36 7.08 -2.31
CA GLN A 34 8.15 6.54 -3.42
C GLN A 34 9.61 6.35 -2.99
N GLU A 35 10.15 7.28 -2.22
CA GLU A 35 11.48 7.14 -1.67
C GLU A 35 11.56 5.91 -0.77
N ALA A 36 10.52 5.68 0.03
CA ALA A 36 10.50 4.52 0.92
C ALA A 36 10.52 3.22 0.13
N VAL A 37 9.75 3.17 -0.98
CA VAL A 37 9.75 1.99 -1.84
C VAL A 37 11.14 1.75 -2.39
N ASP A 38 11.79 2.80 -2.92
CA ASP A 38 13.11 2.67 -3.51
C ASP A 38 14.13 2.18 -2.49
N ARG A 39 14.12 2.77 -1.30
CA ARG A 39 15.06 2.40 -0.25
C ARG A 39 14.83 0.98 0.25
N ALA A 40 13.56 0.59 0.40
CA ALA A 40 13.24 -0.75 0.86
C ALA A 40 13.65 -1.79 -0.18
N ALA A 41 13.44 -1.49 -1.46
CA ALA A 41 13.81 -2.40 -2.53
C ALA A 41 15.31 -2.62 -2.57
N MET A 42 16.09 -1.55 -2.41
CA MET A 42 17.53 -1.67 -2.39
C MET A 42 17.99 -2.49 -1.20
N ARG A 43 17.40 -2.26 -0.05
CA ARG A 43 17.75 -2.98 1.17
C ARG A 43 17.41 -4.47 1.06
N ALA A 44 16.36 -4.79 0.31
CA ALA A 44 15.94 -6.17 0.11
C ALA A 44 16.71 -6.88 -0.99
N GLY A 45 17.64 -6.19 -1.64
CA GLY A 45 18.38 -6.76 -2.76
C GLY A 45 17.54 -6.89 -4.02
N LYS A 46 16.46 -6.10 -4.11
CA LYS A 46 15.57 -6.14 -5.26
C LYS A 46 15.86 -5.01 -6.24
N GLY A 47 17.13 -4.78 -6.50
CA GLY A 47 17.54 -3.70 -7.39
C GLY A 47 17.35 -4.00 -8.87
N SER A 48 17.16 -5.26 -9.24
CA SER A 48 16.94 -5.59 -10.64
C SER A 48 15.46 -5.35 -11.00
N SER A 49 15.21 -5.04 -12.26
CA SER A 49 13.87 -4.74 -12.71
C SER A 49 12.86 -5.85 -12.41
N ASP A 50 13.24 -7.09 -12.70
CA ASP A 50 12.33 -8.21 -12.52
C ASP A 50 11.99 -8.43 -11.06
N ALA A 51 12.99 -8.42 -10.20
CA ALA A 51 12.79 -8.64 -8.77
C ALA A 51 11.96 -7.51 -8.17
N TYR A 52 12.23 -6.28 -8.59
CA TYR A 52 11.49 -5.12 -8.10
C TYR A 52 10.02 -5.21 -8.50
N LEU A 53 9.75 -5.50 -9.77
CA LEU A 53 8.38 -5.53 -10.28
C LEU A 53 7.56 -6.65 -9.67
N ALA A 54 8.19 -7.74 -9.29
CA ALA A 54 7.49 -8.89 -8.76
C ALA A 54 6.78 -8.61 -7.44
N ASP A 55 7.21 -7.60 -6.70
CA ASP A 55 6.64 -7.30 -5.38
C ASP A 55 5.59 -6.19 -5.39
N TRP A 56 5.22 -5.69 -6.56
CA TRP A 56 4.11 -4.74 -6.66
C TRP A 56 2.79 -5.48 -6.50
N GLN A 57 1.91 -4.92 -5.69
CA GLN A 57 0.62 -5.54 -5.39
C GLN A 57 -0.52 -4.58 -5.62
N ARG A 58 -1.67 -5.12 -5.95
CA ARG A 58 -2.89 -4.35 -6.13
C ARG A 58 -3.91 -4.89 -5.14
N THR A 59 -4.48 -4.01 -4.34
CA THR A 59 -5.47 -4.41 -3.34
C THR A 59 -6.78 -3.70 -3.65
N PRO A 60 -7.73 -4.39 -4.28
CA PRO A 60 -9.00 -3.76 -4.66
C PRO A 60 -10.05 -3.86 -3.56
N ARG A 61 -10.97 -2.91 -3.55
CA ARG A 61 -12.17 -3.00 -2.73
C ARG A 61 -13.27 -2.17 -3.36
N ALA A 62 -14.51 -2.45 -2.99
CA ALA A 62 -15.63 -1.63 -3.46
C ALA A 62 -15.58 -0.25 -2.82
N CYS A 63 -16.06 0.76 -3.52
CA CYS A 63 -16.10 2.11 -2.99
C CYS A 63 -17.33 2.85 -3.51
N GLY A 64 -17.53 4.06 -3.04
CA GLY A 64 -18.64 4.89 -3.49
C GLY A 64 -18.43 5.42 -4.90
N GLU A 65 -19.44 6.10 -5.40
CA GLU A 65 -19.47 6.52 -6.80
C GLU A 65 -18.69 7.80 -7.09
N ASP A 66 -18.34 8.57 -6.07
CA ASP A 66 -17.57 9.79 -6.26
C ASP A 66 -16.09 9.40 -6.26
N LEU A 67 -15.56 9.10 -7.43
CA LEU A 67 -14.21 8.55 -7.56
C LEU A 67 -13.14 9.48 -7.00
N GLN A 68 -13.27 10.78 -7.26
CA GLN A 68 -12.27 11.72 -6.78
C GLN A 68 -12.27 11.77 -5.25
N ALA A 69 -13.46 11.81 -4.65
CA ALA A 69 -13.57 11.86 -3.20
C ALA A 69 -13.05 10.58 -2.57
N GLU A 70 -13.37 9.42 -3.16
CA GLU A 70 -12.92 8.14 -2.64
C GLU A 70 -11.40 8.01 -2.72
N ALA A 71 -10.82 8.35 -3.86
CA ALA A 71 -9.38 8.23 -4.03
C ALA A 71 -8.64 9.21 -3.13
N SER A 72 -9.14 10.44 -3.02
CA SER A 72 -8.50 11.46 -2.18
C SER A 72 -8.58 11.10 -0.70
N ALA A 73 -9.72 10.57 -0.27
CA ALA A 73 -9.90 10.17 1.13
C ALA A 73 -8.96 9.01 1.50
N GLU A 74 -8.83 8.04 0.59
CA GLU A 74 -7.95 6.92 0.85
C GLU A 74 -6.48 7.36 0.88
N ALA A 75 -6.10 8.23 -0.04
CA ALA A 75 -4.73 8.75 -0.07
C ALA A 75 -4.43 9.51 1.23
N ALA A 76 -5.38 10.33 1.68
CA ALA A 76 -5.19 11.09 2.92
C ALA A 76 -5.06 10.16 4.13
N ARG A 77 -5.84 9.10 4.15
CA ARG A 77 -5.79 8.12 5.23
C ARG A 77 -4.44 7.43 5.26
N LEU A 78 -3.92 7.06 4.10
CA LEU A 78 -2.61 6.39 4.02
C LEU A 78 -1.49 7.35 4.41
N GLU A 79 -1.59 8.62 4.00
CA GLU A 79 -0.59 9.62 4.39
C GLU A 79 -0.57 9.80 5.90
N ALA A 80 -1.73 9.80 6.52
CA ALA A 80 -1.83 9.97 7.97
C ALA A 80 -1.40 8.73 8.74
N ARG A 81 -1.60 7.55 8.13
CA ARG A 81 -1.27 6.30 8.80
C ARG A 81 0.23 6.11 8.95
N TYR A 82 1.02 6.64 8.02
CA TYR A 82 2.46 6.46 8.02
C TYR A 82 3.16 7.76 8.35
N THR A 83 3.74 7.85 9.53
CA THR A 83 4.63 8.95 9.85
C THR A 83 5.97 8.68 9.18
N ASP A 84 6.88 9.66 9.21
CA ASP A 84 8.22 9.44 8.66
C ASP A 84 8.93 8.33 9.43
N GLU A 85 8.70 8.24 10.73
CA GLU A 85 9.28 7.15 11.53
C GLU A 85 8.70 5.80 11.15
N ASP A 86 7.41 5.75 10.84
CA ASP A 86 6.78 4.51 10.38
C ASP A 86 7.41 4.05 9.08
N LEU A 87 7.65 4.97 8.15
CA LEU A 87 8.27 4.62 6.89
C LEU A 87 9.70 4.13 7.10
N GLU A 88 10.45 4.77 8.00
CA GLU A 88 11.81 4.29 8.31
C GLU A 88 11.80 2.87 8.84
N ARG A 89 10.83 2.56 9.70
CA ARG A 89 10.70 1.22 10.25
C ARG A 89 10.42 0.20 9.15
N VAL A 90 9.50 0.53 8.26
CA VAL A 90 9.13 -0.37 7.17
C VAL A 90 10.28 -0.53 6.18
N ILE A 91 11.03 0.54 5.92
CA ILE A 91 12.22 0.48 5.08
C ILE A 91 13.23 -0.50 5.68
N ARG A 92 13.48 -0.39 6.99
CA ARG A 92 14.43 -1.29 7.65
C ARG A 92 13.97 -2.74 7.61
N ALA A 93 12.66 -2.94 7.54
CA ALA A 93 12.06 -4.28 7.42
C ALA A 93 11.88 -4.70 5.95
N LYS A 94 12.54 -4.01 5.04
CA LYS A 94 12.58 -4.35 3.61
C LYS A 94 11.19 -4.28 2.96
N GLY A 95 10.36 -3.37 3.43
CA GLY A 95 9.04 -3.13 2.88
C GLY A 95 7.91 -3.89 3.55
N VAL A 96 8.20 -4.63 4.59
CA VAL A 96 7.18 -5.39 5.32
C VAL A 96 6.75 -4.60 6.54
N ASP A 97 5.45 -4.40 6.69
CA ASP A 97 4.90 -3.71 7.86
C ASP A 97 4.39 -4.77 8.82
N GLU A 98 5.09 -4.93 9.93
CA GLU A 98 4.74 -5.94 10.93
C GLU A 98 3.33 -5.77 11.46
N ARG A 99 2.84 -4.54 11.50
CA ARG A 99 1.47 -4.29 11.98
C ARG A 99 0.46 -4.93 11.05
N ILE A 100 0.70 -4.89 9.72
CA ILE A 100 -0.17 -5.50 8.75
C ILE A 100 -0.07 -7.01 8.82
N ALA A 101 1.13 -7.53 8.90
CA ALA A 101 1.34 -8.98 8.99
C ALA A 101 0.67 -9.55 10.23
N ARG A 102 0.80 -8.84 11.36
CA ARG A 102 0.19 -9.30 12.60
C ARG A 102 -1.33 -9.28 12.52
N ALA A 103 -1.89 -8.25 11.90
CA ALA A 103 -3.33 -8.14 11.77
C ALA A 103 -3.89 -9.18 10.81
N ALA A 104 -3.10 -9.62 9.83
CA ALA A 104 -3.52 -10.57 8.83
C ALA A 104 -3.42 -12.01 9.29
N GLU A 105 -2.69 -12.27 10.38
CA GLU A 105 -2.53 -13.63 10.86
C GLU A 105 -3.82 -14.08 11.52
N PRO A 106 -4.48 -15.06 10.95
CA PRO A 106 -5.79 -15.43 11.46
C PRO A 106 -5.69 -16.16 12.73
N ASP A 107 -4.64 -16.86 12.93
CA ASP A 107 -4.61 -17.59 14.05
C ASP A 107 -3.94 -17.04 15.07
N ALA A 108 -3.45 -16.00 14.80
CA ALA A 108 -2.87 -15.35 15.85
C ALA A 108 -3.86 -15.32 16.84
N SER A 109 -4.20 -15.61 16.61
CA SER A 109 -5.06 -15.60 17.17
C SER A 109 -5.77 -16.53 17.49
N GLY A 110 -5.79 -16.42 17.00
CA GLY A 110 -6.28 -16.95 17.27
C GLY A 110 -6.85 -17.56 17.38
N SER A 111 -6.78 -17.70 17.39
CA SER A 111 -7.28 -18.13 17.36
C SER A 111 -7.70 -18.77 17.62
N GLU A 112 -7.59 -18.84 17.75
CA GLU A 112 -7.97 -19.32 17.90
C GLU A 112 -8.48 -19.98 18.14
N VAL A 113 -8.58 -20.05 18.21
CA VAL A 113 -9.03 -20.62 18.31
C VAL A 113 -9.22 -21.32 18.60
N PRO A 114 -9.34 -21.60 18.67
CA PRO A 114 -9.69 -22.38 19.06
C PRO A 114 -10.06 -22.99 19.35
#